data_58cb003c22a599107e780150527bb7a4
#
_entry.id   58cb003c22a599107e780150527bb7a4
#
_cell.length_a   1.000
_cell.length_b   1.000
_cell.length_c   1.000
_cell.angle_alpha   90.00
_cell.angle_beta   90.00
_cell.angle_gamma   90.00
#
_symmetry.space_group_name_H-M   'P 1'
#
loop_
_entity.id
_entity.type
_entity.pdbx_description
1 polymer ?
#
loop_
_entity_poly.entity_id
_entity_poly.type
_entity_poly.pdbx_seq_one_letter_code
_entity_poly.pdbx_strand_id
1 'polypeptide(L)'
;MRWSDFSFVDHYTWNLVVSRSRSVVPGKGVVEGPTKNGRSRSMTISYYVVSTLWHLYSFQKRMARENHRKGSPYLFANAQGEPVHLDTFTKHLRKIFQELGFSSSFHLHTLRHYFVSAMLHEGVDKQTVAELAGHGDTSFLERTYCHPQMKLKQEAAEKLEEALFRF
;
A
#
# COMPACT_ATOMS: atom_id res chain seq x y z
N MET A 1 8.01 -8.02 1.99
CA MET A 1 8.54 -6.70 2.38
C MET A 1 9.57 -6.89 3.47
N ARG A 2 10.72 -6.27 3.33
CA ARG A 2 11.84 -6.35 4.29
C ARG A 2 12.14 -4.95 4.83
N TRP A 3 12.80 -4.86 5.96
CA TRP A 3 13.25 -3.58 6.51
C TRP A 3 14.23 -2.85 5.58
N SER A 4 15.02 -3.59 4.80
CA SER A 4 15.92 -3.03 3.78
C SER A 4 15.22 -2.43 2.56
N ASP A 5 13.89 -2.59 2.43
CA ASP A 5 13.12 -1.99 1.33
C ASP A 5 12.79 -0.51 1.60
N PHE A 6 13.09 -0.04 2.83
CA PHE A 6 12.90 1.34 3.27
C PHE A 6 14.22 2.10 3.27
N SER A 7 14.21 3.32 2.79
CA SER A 7 15.35 4.23 2.84
C SER A 7 14.91 5.61 3.34
N PHE A 8 15.79 6.24 4.10
CA PHE A 8 15.61 7.59 4.61
C PHE A 8 15.82 8.60 3.47
N VAL A 9 14.94 9.58 3.37
CA VAL A 9 15.08 10.71 2.45
C VAL A 9 15.38 11.97 3.24
N ASP A 10 14.52 12.33 4.20
CA ASP A 10 14.67 13.42 5.14
C ASP A 10 13.93 13.14 6.45
N HIS A 11 13.94 14.10 7.41
CA HIS A 11 13.33 13.93 8.74
C HIS A 11 11.85 13.53 8.73
N TYR A 12 11.12 13.82 7.66
CA TYR A 12 9.66 13.59 7.56
C TYR A 12 9.30 12.59 6.48
N THR A 13 10.27 12.17 5.67
CA THR A 13 10.02 11.47 4.42
C THR A 13 10.90 10.23 4.30
N TRP A 14 10.28 9.11 4.04
CA TRP A 14 10.94 7.86 3.74
C TRP A 14 10.49 7.35 2.40
N ASN A 15 11.36 6.62 1.74
CA ASN A 15 11.08 5.96 0.48
C ASN A 15 10.94 4.46 0.70
N LEU A 16 9.91 3.85 0.13
CA LEU A 16 9.68 2.42 0.11
C LEU A 16 9.80 1.91 -1.32
N VAL A 17 10.68 0.95 -1.54
CA VAL A 17 10.84 0.28 -2.84
C VAL A 17 10.21 -1.10 -2.80
N VAL A 18 9.19 -1.33 -3.61
CA VAL A 18 8.55 -2.63 -3.79
C VAL A 18 9.11 -3.31 -5.04
N SER A 19 10.10 -4.17 -4.88
CA SER A 19 10.79 -4.87 -5.98
C SER A 19 10.51 -6.38 -6.03
N ARG A 20 9.85 -6.92 -4.99
CA ARG A 20 9.63 -8.35 -4.82
C ARG A 20 8.18 -8.67 -4.49
N SER A 21 7.75 -9.85 -4.89
CA SER A 21 6.47 -10.44 -4.50
C SER A 21 6.68 -11.84 -3.92
N ARG A 22 5.72 -12.27 -3.12
CA ARG A 22 5.64 -13.65 -2.63
C ARG A 22 4.31 -14.23 -3.08
N SER A 23 4.35 -15.43 -3.62
CA SER A 23 3.17 -16.15 -4.08
C SER A 23 3.24 -17.61 -3.66
N VAL A 24 2.08 -18.25 -3.52
CA VAL A 24 2.00 -19.69 -3.31
C VAL A 24 1.99 -20.36 -4.68
N VAL A 25 2.96 -21.23 -4.92
CA VAL A 25 3.05 -22.01 -6.17
C VAL A 25 2.73 -23.46 -5.84
N PRO A 26 1.75 -24.09 -6.51
CA PRO A 26 1.44 -25.50 -6.30
C PRO A 26 2.69 -26.37 -6.44
N GLY A 27 2.90 -27.28 -5.49
CA GLY A 27 4.06 -28.17 -5.45
C GLY A 27 5.40 -27.55 -5.04
N LYS A 28 5.49 -26.21 -4.97
CA LYS A 28 6.74 -25.50 -4.57
C LYS A 28 6.58 -24.68 -3.29
N GLY A 29 5.33 -24.56 -2.78
CA GLY A 29 5.06 -23.74 -1.59
C GLY A 29 5.16 -22.23 -1.86
N VAL A 30 5.63 -21.47 -0.87
CA VAL A 30 5.78 -20.01 -1.00
C VAL A 30 7.09 -19.69 -1.70
N VAL A 31 6.98 -19.02 -2.84
CA VAL A 31 8.13 -18.59 -3.66
C VAL A 31 8.22 -17.07 -3.64
N GLU A 32 9.43 -16.54 -3.42
CA GLU A 32 9.75 -15.12 -3.56
C GLU A 32 10.35 -14.89 -4.96
N GLY A 33 9.87 -13.87 -5.65
CA GLY A 33 10.32 -13.50 -6.99
C GLY A 33 10.12 -12.01 -7.25
N PRO A 34 10.38 -11.54 -8.47
CA PRO A 34 10.09 -10.18 -8.87
C PRO A 34 8.59 -9.88 -8.74
N THR A 35 8.22 -8.62 -8.81
CA THR A 35 6.81 -8.22 -8.91
C THR A 35 6.15 -8.86 -10.13
N LYS A 36 4.82 -9.01 -10.12
CA LYS A 36 4.07 -9.69 -11.20
C LYS A 36 4.41 -9.17 -12.62
N ASN A 37 4.70 -7.88 -12.72
CA ASN A 37 5.04 -7.22 -13.99
C ASN A 37 6.55 -7.04 -14.19
N GLY A 38 7.40 -7.62 -13.34
CA GLY A 38 8.86 -7.44 -13.36
C GLY A 38 9.34 -6.02 -12.99
N ARG A 39 8.42 -5.08 -12.77
CA ARG A 39 8.76 -3.67 -12.47
C ARG A 39 8.78 -3.43 -10.97
N SER A 40 9.83 -2.80 -10.47
CA SER A 40 9.83 -2.23 -9.13
C SER A 40 9.05 -0.91 -9.14
N ARG A 41 8.48 -0.58 -7.99
CA ARG A 41 7.86 0.73 -7.76
C ARG A 41 8.38 1.33 -6.47
N SER A 42 8.49 2.64 -6.48
CA SER A 42 8.88 3.44 -5.34
C SER A 42 7.69 4.27 -4.87
N MET A 43 7.55 4.43 -3.58
CA MET A 43 6.55 5.32 -3.01
C MET A 43 7.12 6.03 -1.80
N THR A 44 6.77 7.29 -1.67
CA THR A 44 7.07 8.08 -0.48
C THR A 44 6.06 7.75 0.61
N ILE A 45 6.54 7.53 1.82
CA ILE A 45 5.71 7.29 3.00
C ILE A 45 5.92 8.39 4.03
N SER A 46 4.82 8.81 4.65
CA SER A 46 4.84 9.90 5.62
C SER A 46 5.43 9.47 6.96
N TYR A 47 5.88 10.47 7.74
CA TYR A 47 6.39 10.28 9.10
C TYR A 47 5.43 9.48 9.99
N TYR A 48 4.12 9.67 9.87
CA TYR A 48 3.14 8.93 10.66
C TYR A 48 3.22 7.42 10.44
N VAL A 49 3.32 6.99 9.18
CA VAL A 49 3.51 5.57 8.84
C VAL A 49 4.86 5.07 9.32
N VAL A 50 5.91 5.86 9.12
CA VAL A 50 7.27 5.53 9.55
C VAL A 50 7.36 5.34 11.07
N SER A 51 6.75 6.24 11.86
CA SER A 51 6.75 6.12 13.32
C SER A 51 6.09 4.83 13.79
N THR A 52 4.95 4.45 13.17
CA THR A 52 4.27 3.18 13.44
C THR A 52 5.18 1.98 13.11
N LEU A 53 5.85 2.01 11.96
CA LEU A 53 6.79 0.97 11.56
C LEU A 53 8.01 0.89 12.48
N TRP A 54 8.46 2.02 13.00
CA TRP A 54 9.57 2.09 13.97
C TRP A 54 9.21 1.43 15.31
N HIS A 55 7.99 1.62 15.78
CA HIS A 55 7.49 0.88 16.95
C HIS A 55 7.47 -0.63 16.71
N LEU A 56 7.00 -1.06 15.55
CA LEU A 56 7.03 -2.48 15.16
C LEU A 56 8.46 -3.03 15.11
N TYR A 57 9.40 -2.30 14.52
CA TYR A 57 10.81 -2.69 14.44
C TYR A 57 11.44 -2.82 15.83
N SER A 58 11.20 -1.86 16.70
CA SER A 58 11.69 -1.86 18.08
C SER A 58 11.12 -3.03 18.88
N PHE A 59 9.82 -3.31 18.71
CA PHE A 59 9.18 -4.47 19.30
C PHE A 59 9.82 -5.78 18.82
N GLN A 60 10.00 -5.95 17.50
CA GLN A 60 10.63 -7.16 16.93
C GLN A 60 12.06 -7.33 17.43
N LYS A 61 12.84 -6.25 17.53
CA LYS A 61 14.20 -6.30 18.08
C LYS A 61 14.22 -6.73 19.55
N ARG A 62 13.31 -6.20 20.37
CA ARG A 62 13.17 -6.60 21.78
C ARG A 62 12.85 -8.08 21.89
N MET A 63 11.81 -8.55 21.17
CA MET A 63 11.42 -9.96 21.18
C MET A 63 12.53 -10.89 20.70
N ALA A 64 13.31 -10.48 19.72
CA ALA A 64 14.44 -11.28 19.25
C ALA A 64 15.52 -11.40 20.34
N ARG A 65 15.84 -10.32 21.06
CA ARG A 65 16.82 -10.31 22.17
C ARG A 65 16.36 -11.20 23.33
N GLU A 66 15.11 -11.05 23.76
CA GLU A 66 14.51 -11.85 24.84
C GLU A 66 14.54 -13.36 24.54
N ASN A 67 14.42 -13.72 23.27
CA ASN A 67 14.46 -15.11 22.81
C ASN A 67 15.85 -15.55 22.28
N HIS A 68 16.92 -14.79 22.55
CA HIS A 68 18.30 -15.09 22.11
C HIS A 68 18.42 -15.37 20.61
N ARG A 69 17.67 -14.62 19.77
CA ARG A 69 17.65 -14.78 18.31
C ARG A 69 18.15 -13.54 17.60
N LYS A 70 18.55 -13.71 16.34
CA LYS A 70 18.78 -12.58 15.43
C LYS A 70 17.45 -11.90 15.09
N GLY A 71 17.49 -10.57 14.91
CA GLY A 71 16.32 -9.82 14.43
C GLY A 71 15.88 -10.29 13.04
N SER A 72 14.57 -10.24 12.80
CA SER A 72 14.01 -10.60 11.49
C SER A 72 14.33 -9.54 10.45
N PRO A 73 14.72 -9.91 9.22
CA PRO A 73 14.81 -8.98 8.11
C PRO A 73 13.44 -8.58 7.56
N TYR A 74 12.37 -9.27 7.96
CA TYR A 74 11.02 -9.09 7.42
C TYR A 74 10.19 -8.11 8.26
N LEU A 75 9.45 -7.25 7.57
CA LEU A 75 8.50 -6.32 8.20
C LEU A 75 7.39 -7.08 8.94
N PHE A 76 6.79 -8.07 8.30
CA PHE A 76 5.78 -8.93 8.91
C PHE A 76 6.39 -10.32 9.16
N ALA A 77 6.87 -10.51 10.37
CA ALA A 77 7.49 -11.74 10.82
C ALA A 77 6.66 -12.44 11.91
N ASN A 78 6.72 -13.75 11.94
CA ASN A 78 6.19 -14.56 13.02
C ASN A 78 7.13 -14.56 14.23
N ALA A 79 6.73 -15.25 15.31
CA ALA A 79 7.54 -15.35 16.53
C ALA A 79 8.93 -16.00 16.31
N GLN A 80 9.12 -16.75 15.23
CA GLN A 80 10.39 -17.38 14.86
C GLN A 80 11.28 -16.46 14.01
N GLY A 81 10.78 -15.27 13.63
CA GLY A 81 11.48 -14.32 12.78
C GLY A 81 11.33 -14.61 11.28
N GLU A 82 10.53 -15.63 10.92
CA GLU A 82 10.22 -15.97 9.56
C GLU A 82 9.07 -15.09 9.01
N PRO A 83 9.00 -14.88 7.71
CA PRO A 83 7.94 -14.06 7.14
C PRO A 83 6.58 -14.72 7.32
N VAL A 84 5.61 -13.96 7.79
CA VAL A 84 4.22 -14.43 7.97
C VAL A 84 3.69 -15.04 6.67
N HIS A 85 3.03 -16.19 6.77
CA HIS A 85 2.39 -16.84 5.64
C HIS A 85 1.24 -15.97 5.11
N LEU A 86 1.06 -15.94 3.79
CA LEU A 86 0.08 -15.06 3.14
C LEU A 86 -1.35 -15.31 3.64
N ASP A 87 -1.74 -16.59 3.80
CA ASP A 87 -3.06 -16.95 4.31
C ASP A 87 -3.27 -16.53 5.76
N THR A 88 -2.22 -16.65 6.59
CA THR A 88 -2.27 -16.23 8.00
C THR A 88 -2.48 -14.72 8.08
N PHE A 89 -1.75 -13.94 7.28
CA PHE A 89 -1.93 -12.50 7.21
C PHE A 89 -3.37 -12.13 6.81
N THR A 90 -3.89 -12.76 5.74
CA THR A 90 -5.24 -12.50 5.25
C THR A 90 -6.32 -12.88 6.28
N LYS A 91 -6.14 -14.00 6.98
CA LYS A 91 -7.07 -14.44 8.05
C LYS A 91 -7.08 -13.47 9.22
N HIS A 92 -5.92 -13.03 9.69
CA HIS A 92 -5.83 -12.06 10.79
C HIS A 92 -6.46 -10.72 10.41
N LEU A 93 -6.17 -10.22 9.21
CA LEU A 93 -6.77 -8.97 8.73
C LEU A 93 -8.29 -9.05 8.63
N ARG A 94 -8.82 -10.17 8.14
CA ARG A 94 -10.27 -10.41 8.09
C ARG A 94 -10.88 -10.41 9.48
N LYS A 95 -10.23 -11.04 10.45
CA LYS A 95 -10.68 -11.05 11.85
C LYS A 95 -10.73 -9.62 12.41
N ILE A 96 -9.70 -8.81 12.19
CA ILE A 96 -9.67 -7.40 12.62
C ILE A 96 -10.83 -6.63 12.00
N PHE A 97 -11.10 -6.78 10.71
CA PHE A 97 -12.23 -6.10 10.07
C PHE A 97 -13.58 -6.51 10.66
N GLN A 98 -13.78 -7.80 10.97
CA GLN A 98 -14.99 -8.28 11.63
C GLN A 98 -15.14 -7.72 13.03
N GLU A 99 -14.07 -7.66 13.84
CA GLU A 99 -14.06 -7.05 15.17
C GLU A 99 -14.38 -5.56 15.15
N LEU A 100 -14.00 -4.87 14.07
CA LEU A 100 -14.33 -3.46 13.82
C LEU A 100 -15.72 -3.24 13.20
N GLY A 101 -16.51 -4.30 13.01
CA GLY A 101 -17.89 -4.20 12.50
C GLY A 101 -17.99 -4.06 10.97
N PHE A 102 -16.91 -4.28 10.22
CA PHE A 102 -16.97 -4.28 8.76
C PHE A 102 -17.67 -5.53 8.21
N SER A 103 -18.34 -5.38 7.08
CA SER A 103 -18.97 -6.50 6.37
C SER A 103 -17.95 -7.61 6.05
N SER A 104 -18.41 -8.86 6.02
CA SER A 104 -17.59 -10.02 5.63
C SER A 104 -17.03 -9.92 4.20
N SER A 105 -17.61 -9.10 3.34
CA SER A 105 -17.09 -8.78 2.01
C SER A 105 -15.89 -7.84 2.03
N PHE A 106 -15.60 -7.19 3.18
CA PHE A 106 -14.49 -6.26 3.30
C PHE A 106 -13.14 -7.02 3.40
N HIS A 107 -12.21 -6.68 2.53
CA HIS A 107 -10.92 -7.37 2.40
C HIS A 107 -9.82 -6.45 1.83
N LEU A 108 -8.61 -6.94 1.63
CA LEU A 108 -7.46 -6.14 1.14
C LEU A 108 -7.74 -5.38 -0.16
N HIS A 109 -8.45 -5.99 -1.11
CA HIS A 109 -8.82 -5.29 -2.34
C HIS A 109 -9.79 -4.14 -2.09
N THR A 110 -10.67 -4.25 -1.09
CA THR A 110 -11.56 -3.16 -0.70
C THR A 110 -10.76 -1.96 -0.17
N LEU A 111 -9.72 -2.19 0.65
CA LEU A 111 -8.81 -1.13 1.10
C LEU A 111 -8.10 -0.46 -0.08
N ARG A 112 -7.66 -1.25 -1.07
CA ARG A 112 -7.03 -0.72 -2.27
C ARG A 112 -8.01 0.12 -3.10
N HIS A 113 -9.26 -0.33 -3.25
CA HIS A 113 -10.31 0.44 -3.92
C HIS A 113 -10.57 1.76 -3.19
N TYR A 114 -10.67 1.71 -1.86
CA TYR A 114 -10.83 2.91 -1.05
C TYR A 114 -9.66 3.88 -1.23
N PHE A 115 -8.42 3.39 -1.15
CA PHE A 115 -7.22 4.20 -1.39
C PHE A 115 -7.26 4.92 -2.74
N VAL A 116 -7.53 4.17 -3.82
CA VAL A 116 -7.62 4.74 -5.17
C VAL A 116 -8.72 5.79 -5.27
N SER A 117 -9.92 5.48 -4.73
CA SER A 117 -11.05 6.43 -4.74
C SER A 117 -10.74 7.70 -3.96
N ALA A 118 -10.13 7.58 -2.78
CA ALA A 118 -9.76 8.71 -1.94
C ALA A 118 -8.73 9.61 -2.64
N MET A 119 -7.68 9.03 -3.22
CA MET A 119 -6.64 9.80 -3.91
C MET A 119 -7.19 10.55 -5.14
N LEU A 120 -8.07 9.89 -5.91
CA LEU A 120 -8.73 10.54 -7.05
C LEU A 120 -9.70 11.65 -6.59
N HIS A 121 -10.37 11.46 -5.45
CA HIS A 121 -11.25 12.48 -4.86
C HIS A 121 -10.47 13.72 -4.42
N GLU A 122 -9.27 13.52 -3.86
CA GLU A 122 -8.35 14.60 -3.48
C GLU A 122 -7.64 15.24 -4.68
N GLY A 123 -7.99 14.87 -5.90
CA GLY A 123 -7.47 15.47 -7.13
C GLY A 123 -6.08 15.00 -7.54
N VAL A 124 -5.57 13.91 -6.94
CA VAL A 124 -4.30 13.33 -7.39
C VAL A 124 -4.47 12.77 -8.81
N ASP A 125 -3.50 13.04 -9.67
CA ASP A 125 -3.57 12.60 -11.06
C ASP A 125 -3.61 11.07 -11.19
N LYS A 126 -4.29 10.58 -12.23
CA LYS A 126 -4.54 9.16 -12.45
C LYS A 126 -3.27 8.35 -12.63
N GLN A 127 -2.24 8.92 -13.24
CA GLN A 127 -0.97 8.24 -13.47
C GLN A 127 -0.28 7.95 -12.15
N THR A 128 -0.16 8.94 -11.28
CA THR A 128 0.39 8.82 -9.93
C THR A 128 -0.40 7.81 -9.10
N VAL A 129 -1.73 7.86 -9.14
CA VAL A 129 -2.57 6.89 -8.41
C VAL A 129 -2.37 5.47 -8.93
N ALA A 130 -2.25 5.28 -10.25
CA ALA A 130 -1.97 3.96 -10.84
C ALA A 130 -0.62 3.41 -10.38
N GLU A 131 0.42 4.23 -10.39
CA GLU A 131 1.76 3.85 -9.92
C GLU A 131 1.77 3.47 -8.45
N LEU A 132 1.22 4.31 -7.58
CA LEU A 132 1.12 4.05 -6.13
C LEU A 132 0.30 2.79 -5.84
N ALA A 133 -0.83 2.62 -6.52
CA ALA A 133 -1.63 1.42 -6.41
C ALA A 133 -0.95 0.19 -7.04
N GLY A 134 0.05 0.35 -7.90
CA GLY A 134 0.75 -0.74 -8.61
C GLY A 134 -0.08 -1.36 -9.71
N HIS A 135 -0.91 -0.56 -10.38
CA HIS A 135 -1.52 -0.90 -11.64
C HIS A 135 -0.53 -0.66 -12.78
N GLY A 136 -0.49 -1.55 -13.76
CA GLY A 136 0.43 -1.41 -14.90
C GLY A 136 0.01 -0.32 -15.88
N ASP A 137 -1.27 0.10 -15.84
CA ASP A 137 -1.84 1.15 -16.67
C ASP A 137 -3.02 1.85 -15.97
N THR A 138 -3.46 2.95 -16.53
CA THR A 138 -4.60 3.75 -16.04
C THR A 138 -5.95 3.21 -16.51
N SER A 139 -5.99 2.28 -17.43
CA SER A 139 -7.24 1.80 -18.06
C SER A 139 -8.19 1.13 -17.05
N PHE A 140 -7.63 0.48 -16.02
CA PHE A 140 -8.41 -0.06 -14.91
C PHE A 140 -9.06 1.06 -14.10
N LEU A 141 -8.34 2.15 -13.82
CA LEU A 141 -8.86 3.31 -13.09
C LEU A 141 -9.98 3.98 -13.88
N GLU A 142 -9.83 4.11 -15.20
CA GLU A 142 -10.83 4.70 -16.07
C GLU A 142 -12.13 3.89 -16.06
N ARG A 143 -12.04 2.58 -16.16
CA ARG A 143 -13.23 1.71 -16.14
C ARG A 143 -13.92 1.65 -14.79
N THR A 144 -13.17 1.71 -13.71
CA THR A 144 -13.70 1.47 -12.36
C THR A 144 -14.13 2.77 -11.65
N TYR A 145 -13.43 3.88 -11.92
CA TYR A 145 -13.58 5.13 -11.15
C TYR A 145 -13.97 6.34 -11.99
N CYS A 146 -13.98 6.25 -13.32
CA CYS A 146 -14.41 7.35 -14.18
C CYS A 146 -15.92 7.38 -14.41
N HIS A 147 -16.68 7.56 -13.35
CA HIS A 147 -17.93 8.29 -13.48
C HIS A 147 -17.60 9.76 -13.18
N PRO A 148 -17.55 10.65 -14.21
CA PRO A 148 -17.29 12.07 -13.96
C PRO A 148 -18.43 12.57 -13.10
N GLN A 149 -18.13 12.93 -11.87
CA GLN A 149 -19.11 13.58 -11.01
C GLN A 149 -19.52 14.86 -11.73
N MET A 150 -20.81 15.07 -11.91
CA MET A 150 -21.35 16.29 -12.55
C MET A 150 -20.75 17.55 -11.94
N LYS A 151 -20.47 17.52 -10.63
CA LYS A 151 -19.81 18.58 -9.89
C LYS A 151 -18.41 18.92 -10.41
N LEU A 152 -17.57 17.92 -10.72
CA LEU A 152 -16.22 18.17 -11.28
C LEU A 152 -16.26 18.78 -12.68
N LYS A 153 -17.27 18.42 -13.48
CA LYS A 153 -17.47 19.06 -14.79
C LYS A 153 -17.88 20.52 -14.64
N GLN A 154 -18.71 20.82 -13.67
CA GLN A 154 -19.17 22.17 -13.38
C GLN A 154 -18.02 23.04 -12.84
N GLU A 155 -17.25 22.55 -11.87
CA GLU A 155 -16.06 23.23 -11.36
C GLU A 155 -14.99 23.47 -12.45
N ALA A 156 -14.82 22.51 -13.38
CA ALA A 156 -13.92 22.68 -14.51
C ALA A 156 -14.41 23.76 -15.51
N ALA A 157 -15.70 23.83 -15.75
CA ALA A 157 -16.30 24.87 -16.59
C ALA A 157 -16.15 26.25 -15.93
N GLU A 158 -16.40 26.38 -14.64
CA GLU A 158 -16.24 27.62 -13.88
C GLU A 158 -14.76 28.11 -13.90
N LYS A 159 -13.79 27.21 -13.68
CA LYS A 159 -12.36 27.54 -13.77
C LYS A 159 -11.93 27.96 -15.18
N LEU A 160 -12.49 27.32 -16.20
CA LEU A 160 -12.21 27.72 -17.57
C LEU A 160 -12.78 29.11 -17.87
N GLU A 161 -13.99 29.40 -17.43
CA GLU A 161 -14.64 30.71 -17.57
C GLU A 161 -13.82 31.80 -16.86
N GLU A 162 -13.40 31.57 -15.61
CA GLU A 162 -12.49 32.45 -14.87
C GLU A 162 -11.17 32.70 -15.63
N ALA A 163 -10.58 31.66 -16.22
CA ALA A 163 -9.31 31.76 -16.94
C ALA A 163 -9.44 32.55 -18.24
N LEU A 164 -10.59 32.43 -18.94
CA LEU A 164 -10.82 33.08 -20.22
C LEU A 164 -11.29 34.53 -20.10
N PHE A 165 -11.97 34.88 -19.01
CA PHE A 165 -12.63 36.19 -18.84
C PHE A 165 -12.03 37.02 -17.69
N ARG A 166 -10.88 36.63 -17.12
CA ARG A 166 -10.06 37.50 -16.29
C ARG A 166 -9.35 38.53 -17.16
N PHE A 167 -10.05 39.63 -17.50
CA PHE A 167 -9.50 40.89 -17.99
C PHE A 167 -9.85 42.00 -17.00
#